data_f3188ef5ba4b9598d5593faee2418f38
#
_entry.id   f3188ef5ba4b9598d5593faee2418f38
#
_cell.length_a   1.000
_cell.length_b   1.000
_cell.length_c   1.000
_cell.angle_alpha   90.00
_cell.angle_beta   90.00
_cell.angle_gamma   90.00
#
_symmetry.space_group_name_H-M   'P 1'
#
loop_
_entity.id
_entity.type
_entity.pdbx_description
1 polymer ?
#
loop_
_entity_poly.entity_id
_entity_poly.type
_entity_poly.pdbx_seq_one_letter_code
_entity_poly.pdbx_strand_id
1 'polypeptide(L)'
;MLTVTLIFVLSCLATIALTLHRPYLYIRTRKRELRVETYFFGALLGPLLILAAGLLTGSDIVQGLNGTEELRPLGILALFISMVFMSIFLDITGFFEACARYALSKAKTDGTKLFFAVYIAVSILTIFTSNDIVILTFTPFVYYFAKHAGVNPKPYLIAEFFAANTWSMALYIGNPTNILVASAFHLTFVEYSKWMVLPTVAAGLANVGLLYLIFRREIRKPIQPVALDPWEAITDKPGALLGLLVLGGCVVALAVAPYLGLPMWKISVAFALALLAILVLREFSGLMLRRKPQNGSTVAETLKRVPWPIVPFVLSLFVTVYALDRYGVTGLFGRKLYGLSLGSQALTVLLFGVASALSANLLNNIPMTLAFATALRAVPKEAVLPAALATAAGSNLGANLTPIGALAGIMWMTILTGKDFRITFKEFAKYGFLVTPLSLLACLLVLAGEFLLEMSGAF
;
A
#
# COMPACT_ATOMS: atom_id res chain seq x y z
N MET A 1 -1.92 -3.66 -30.93
CA MET A 1 -0.93 -3.39 -29.89
C MET A 1 -0.84 -1.90 -29.55
N LEU A 2 -0.44 -1.01 -30.47
CA LEU A 2 -0.24 0.42 -30.18
C LEU A 2 -1.47 1.09 -29.58
N THR A 3 -2.65 0.90 -30.19
CA THR A 3 -3.92 1.52 -29.74
C THR A 3 -4.25 1.14 -28.28
N VAL A 4 -4.16 -0.15 -27.92
CA VAL A 4 -4.44 -0.61 -26.55
C VAL A 4 -3.42 -0.06 -25.57
N THR A 5 -2.13 0.00 -25.94
CA THR A 5 -1.08 0.61 -25.13
C THR A 5 -1.35 2.10 -24.90
N LEU A 6 -1.73 2.84 -25.94
CA LEU A 6 -2.09 4.26 -25.81
C LEU A 6 -3.29 4.46 -24.87
N ILE A 7 -4.34 3.65 -25.01
CA ILE A 7 -5.52 3.72 -24.13
C ILE A 7 -5.12 3.46 -22.68
N PHE A 8 -4.28 2.45 -22.42
CA PHE A 8 -3.78 2.16 -21.07
C PHE A 8 -3.00 3.34 -20.47
N VAL A 9 -2.04 3.87 -21.22
CA VAL A 9 -1.24 5.02 -20.77
C VAL A 9 -2.13 6.25 -20.54
N LEU A 10 -3.07 6.54 -21.44
CA LEU A 10 -4.02 7.64 -21.28
C LEU A 10 -4.90 7.47 -20.04
N SER A 11 -5.39 6.26 -19.78
CA SER A 11 -6.17 5.94 -18.57
C SER A 11 -5.34 6.16 -17.29
N CYS A 12 -4.08 5.72 -17.27
CA CYS A 12 -3.18 5.97 -16.14
C CYS A 12 -2.89 7.47 -15.95
N LEU A 13 -2.58 8.19 -17.03
CA LEU A 13 -2.36 9.63 -16.97
C LEU A 13 -3.61 10.40 -16.53
N ALA A 14 -4.81 10.00 -17.00
CA ALA A 14 -6.07 10.57 -16.55
C ALA A 14 -6.31 10.31 -15.04
N THR A 15 -6.01 9.11 -14.55
CA THR A 15 -6.06 8.77 -13.13
C THR A 15 -5.17 9.69 -12.31
N ILE A 16 -3.92 9.86 -12.72
CA ILE A 16 -2.94 10.72 -12.04
C ILE A 16 -3.42 12.19 -12.12
N ALA A 17 -3.83 12.65 -13.28
CA ALA A 17 -4.30 14.03 -13.47
C ALA A 17 -5.52 14.36 -12.60
N LEU A 18 -6.52 13.47 -12.57
CA LEU A 18 -7.71 13.64 -11.72
C LEU A 18 -7.32 13.68 -10.24
N THR A 19 -6.44 12.78 -9.81
CA THR A 19 -6.00 12.74 -8.41
C THR A 19 -5.23 13.99 -8.00
N LEU A 20 -4.42 14.58 -8.90
CA LEU A 20 -3.64 15.78 -8.62
C LEU A 20 -4.47 17.07 -8.65
N HIS A 21 -5.36 17.20 -9.64
CA HIS A 21 -6.05 18.46 -9.89
C HIS A 21 -7.44 18.53 -9.27
N ARG A 22 -8.13 17.39 -9.16
CA ARG A 22 -9.49 17.28 -8.61
C ARG A 22 -9.64 15.98 -7.81
N PRO A 23 -8.96 15.80 -6.68
CA PRO A 23 -8.97 14.53 -5.93
C PRO A 23 -10.38 14.14 -5.47
N TYR A 24 -11.27 15.11 -5.31
CA TYR A 24 -12.63 14.89 -4.83
C TYR A 24 -13.65 15.60 -5.72
N LEU A 25 -14.76 14.89 -5.96
CA LEU A 25 -16.00 15.45 -6.49
C LEU A 25 -16.99 15.60 -5.32
N TYR A 26 -17.50 16.81 -5.14
CA TYR A 26 -18.51 17.10 -4.12
C TYR A 26 -19.89 17.08 -4.77
N ILE A 27 -20.68 16.04 -4.43
CA ILE A 27 -22.07 15.92 -4.89
C ILE A 27 -22.99 16.46 -3.80
N ARG A 28 -23.54 17.62 -4.05
CA ARG A 28 -24.44 18.28 -3.09
C ARG A 28 -25.85 17.75 -3.27
N THR A 29 -26.29 16.93 -2.31
CA THR A 29 -27.69 16.50 -2.22
C THR A 29 -28.44 17.38 -1.19
N ARG A 30 -29.79 17.41 -1.25
CA ARG A 30 -30.62 18.27 -0.35
C ARG A 30 -30.31 18.12 1.13
N LYS A 31 -29.70 17.03 1.57
CA LYS A 31 -29.44 16.71 3.00
C LYS A 31 -27.98 16.44 3.35
N ARG A 32 -27.09 16.21 2.38
CA ARG A 32 -25.68 15.84 2.61
C ARG A 32 -24.81 16.25 1.43
N GLU A 33 -23.57 16.62 1.74
CA GLU A 33 -22.51 16.75 0.76
C GLU A 33 -21.74 15.40 0.72
N LEU A 34 -21.84 14.70 -0.42
CA LEU A 34 -21.12 13.45 -0.65
C LEU A 34 -19.78 13.80 -1.31
N ARG A 35 -18.72 13.39 -0.67
CA ARG A 35 -17.34 13.49 -1.20
C ARG A 35 -16.97 12.18 -1.85
N VAL A 36 -16.72 12.21 -3.17
CA VAL A 36 -16.34 11.05 -3.97
C VAL A 36 -14.92 11.26 -4.50
N GLU A 37 -14.04 10.30 -4.30
CA GLU A 37 -12.68 10.31 -4.87
C GLU A 37 -12.77 10.12 -6.40
N THR A 38 -11.93 10.83 -7.14
CA THR A 38 -12.08 10.92 -8.62
C THR A 38 -11.16 9.97 -9.38
N TYR A 39 -10.13 9.42 -8.76
CA TYR A 39 -9.10 8.64 -9.45
C TYR A 39 -9.64 7.44 -10.25
N PHE A 40 -10.71 6.80 -9.77
CA PHE A 40 -11.30 5.65 -10.46
C PHE A 40 -11.98 6.04 -11.79
N PHE A 41 -12.43 7.28 -11.95
CA PHE A 41 -12.97 7.73 -13.25
C PHE A 41 -11.91 7.72 -14.35
N GLY A 42 -10.64 8.05 -14.00
CA GLY A 42 -9.53 7.92 -14.93
C GLY A 42 -9.28 6.48 -15.37
N ALA A 43 -9.36 5.53 -14.44
CA ALA A 43 -9.22 4.11 -14.75
C ALA A 43 -10.40 3.57 -15.59
N LEU A 44 -11.64 4.05 -15.34
CA LEU A 44 -12.82 3.68 -16.11
C LEU A 44 -12.72 4.08 -17.59
N LEU A 45 -11.97 5.13 -17.92
CA LEU A 45 -11.74 5.51 -19.33
C LEU A 45 -11.11 4.36 -20.12
N GLY A 46 -10.25 3.53 -19.51
CA GLY A 46 -9.61 2.41 -20.19
C GLY A 46 -10.63 1.43 -20.79
N PRO A 47 -11.46 0.75 -19.99
CA PRO A 47 -12.49 -0.16 -20.50
C PRO A 47 -13.48 0.52 -21.47
N LEU A 48 -13.87 1.75 -21.19
CA LEU A 48 -14.82 2.49 -22.05
C LEU A 48 -14.23 2.78 -23.44
N LEU A 49 -12.98 3.24 -23.50
CA LEU A 49 -12.30 3.50 -24.78
C LEU A 49 -11.99 2.19 -25.54
N ILE A 50 -11.65 1.12 -24.84
CA ILE A 50 -11.42 -0.21 -25.41
C ILE A 50 -12.70 -0.74 -26.06
N LEU A 51 -13.85 -0.60 -25.37
CA LEU A 51 -15.18 -0.95 -25.93
C LEU A 51 -15.55 -0.09 -27.12
N ALA A 52 -15.42 1.23 -26.98
CA ALA A 52 -15.77 2.18 -28.06
C ALA A 52 -14.91 1.97 -29.32
N ALA A 53 -13.66 1.53 -29.16
CA ALA A 53 -12.76 1.17 -30.24
C ALA A 53 -13.00 -0.24 -30.81
N GLY A 54 -13.96 -1.02 -30.28
CA GLY A 54 -14.25 -2.37 -30.73
C GLY A 54 -13.13 -3.39 -30.48
N LEU A 55 -12.22 -3.08 -29.52
CA LEU A 55 -11.04 -3.90 -29.22
C LEU A 55 -11.38 -5.10 -28.31
N LEU A 56 -12.44 -4.99 -27.51
CA LEU A 56 -13.00 -6.07 -26.71
C LEU A 56 -14.51 -6.11 -26.91
N THR A 57 -15.08 -7.31 -26.79
CA THR A 57 -16.53 -7.56 -26.74
C THR A 57 -17.04 -7.52 -25.29
N GLY A 58 -18.36 -7.51 -25.10
CA GLY A 58 -18.95 -7.60 -23.75
C GLY A 58 -18.56 -8.88 -23.02
N SER A 59 -18.44 -10.01 -23.76
CA SER A 59 -17.97 -11.28 -23.21
C SER A 59 -16.50 -11.21 -22.75
N ASP A 60 -15.66 -10.51 -23.49
CA ASP A 60 -14.25 -10.30 -23.12
C ASP A 60 -14.09 -9.47 -21.83
N ILE A 61 -14.99 -8.50 -21.64
CA ILE A 61 -15.01 -7.70 -20.40
C ILE A 61 -15.39 -8.58 -19.22
N VAL A 62 -16.42 -9.40 -19.36
CA VAL A 62 -16.80 -10.35 -18.31
C VAL A 62 -15.65 -11.29 -18.00
N GLN A 63 -14.92 -11.75 -19.01
CA GLN A 63 -13.74 -12.59 -18.82
C GLN A 63 -12.60 -11.82 -18.08
N GLY A 64 -12.36 -10.58 -18.45
CA GLY A 64 -11.40 -9.72 -17.74
C GLY A 64 -11.78 -9.46 -16.28
N LEU A 65 -13.09 -9.32 -15.98
CA LEU A 65 -13.62 -9.15 -14.61
C LEU A 65 -13.58 -10.44 -13.79
N ASN A 66 -13.83 -11.60 -14.42
CA ASN A 66 -13.71 -12.89 -13.75
C ASN A 66 -12.24 -13.26 -13.48
N GLY A 67 -11.34 -12.76 -14.33
CA GLY A 67 -9.92 -13.06 -14.27
C GLY A 67 -9.59 -14.48 -14.71
N THR A 68 -8.42 -14.94 -14.34
CA THR A 68 -7.95 -16.31 -14.52
C THR A 68 -7.87 -17.03 -13.18
N GLU A 69 -7.58 -18.33 -13.18
CA GLU A 69 -7.38 -19.08 -11.93
C GLU A 69 -6.25 -18.46 -11.07
N GLU A 70 -5.26 -17.87 -11.72
CA GLU A 70 -4.10 -17.25 -11.09
C GLU A 70 -4.38 -15.80 -10.60
N LEU A 71 -5.19 -15.05 -11.34
CA LEU A 71 -5.51 -13.66 -11.04
C LEU A 71 -7.04 -13.47 -10.98
N ARG A 72 -7.61 -13.66 -9.80
CA ARG A 72 -9.05 -13.45 -9.54
C ARG A 72 -9.28 -12.05 -8.95
N PRO A 73 -9.76 -11.07 -9.74
CA PRO A 73 -9.94 -9.70 -9.29
C PRO A 73 -10.79 -9.57 -8.02
N LEU A 74 -11.89 -10.30 -7.97
CA LEU A 74 -12.80 -10.28 -6.82
C LEU A 74 -12.17 -10.90 -5.56
N GLY A 75 -11.35 -11.94 -5.70
CA GLY A 75 -10.62 -12.53 -4.57
C GLY A 75 -9.58 -11.57 -4.00
N ILE A 76 -8.83 -10.90 -4.87
CA ILE A 76 -7.82 -9.88 -4.49
C ILE A 76 -8.49 -8.70 -3.78
N LEU A 77 -9.59 -8.18 -4.34
CA LEU A 77 -10.36 -7.10 -3.73
C LEU A 77 -10.98 -7.51 -2.39
N ALA A 78 -11.53 -8.73 -2.30
CA ALA A 78 -12.11 -9.25 -1.07
C ALA A 78 -11.05 -9.36 0.04
N LEU A 79 -9.86 -9.89 -0.27
CA LEU A 79 -8.74 -9.94 0.68
C LEU A 79 -8.33 -8.54 1.13
N PHE A 80 -8.10 -7.63 0.18
CA PHE A 80 -7.68 -6.26 0.48
C PHE A 80 -8.71 -5.52 1.34
N ILE A 81 -9.99 -5.50 0.92
CA ILE A 81 -11.06 -4.78 1.65
C ILE A 81 -11.25 -5.35 3.05
N SER A 82 -11.18 -6.68 3.20
CA SER A 82 -11.30 -7.34 4.50
C SER A 82 -10.18 -6.93 5.46
N MET A 83 -8.92 -6.90 4.98
CA MET A 83 -7.78 -6.46 5.79
C MET A 83 -7.89 -4.98 6.14
N VAL A 84 -8.26 -4.14 5.19
CA VAL A 84 -8.48 -2.70 5.39
C VAL A 84 -9.61 -2.44 6.38
N PHE A 85 -10.73 -3.17 6.28
CA PHE A 85 -11.85 -3.04 7.22
C PHE A 85 -11.43 -3.32 8.67
N MET A 86 -10.71 -4.42 8.90
CA MET A 86 -10.20 -4.76 10.24
C MET A 86 -9.21 -3.73 10.76
N SER A 87 -8.31 -3.23 9.90
CA SER A 87 -7.34 -2.20 10.26
C SER A 87 -8.00 -0.85 10.57
N ILE A 88 -9.01 -0.43 9.78
CA ILE A 88 -9.79 0.80 10.04
C ILE A 88 -10.54 0.70 11.36
N PHE A 89 -11.14 -0.45 11.67
CA PHE A 89 -11.79 -0.64 12.96
C PHE A 89 -10.79 -0.44 14.11
N LEU A 90 -9.60 -1.03 14.00
CA LEU A 90 -8.56 -0.88 15.01
C LEU A 90 -8.10 0.59 15.13
N ASP A 91 -8.03 1.33 14.01
CA ASP A 91 -7.73 2.77 13.98
C ASP A 91 -8.80 3.60 14.73
N ILE A 92 -10.08 3.33 14.49
CA ILE A 92 -11.19 4.02 15.13
C ILE A 92 -11.17 3.86 16.64
N THR A 93 -10.64 2.76 17.18
CA THR A 93 -10.48 2.59 18.64
C THR A 93 -9.43 3.51 19.27
N GLY A 94 -8.63 4.20 18.45
CA GLY A 94 -7.51 5.04 18.88
C GLY A 94 -6.19 4.27 19.10
N PHE A 95 -6.15 2.99 18.74
CA PHE A 95 -4.96 2.15 18.98
C PHE A 95 -3.71 2.69 18.25
N PHE A 96 -3.83 3.08 16.98
CA PHE A 96 -2.67 3.59 16.24
C PHE A 96 -2.19 4.93 16.78
N GLU A 97 -3.12 5.81 17.18
CA GLU A 97 -2.77 7.05 17.86
C GLU A 97 -2.06 6.78 19.19
N ALA A 98 -2.51 5.80 19.96
CA ALA A 98 -1.84 5.41 21.21
C ALA A 98 -0.41 4.91 20.97
N CYS A 99 -0.20 4.08 19.94
CA CYS A 99 1.14 3.64 19.53
C CYS A 99 2.03 4.81 19.13
N ALA A 100 1.47 5.78 18.39
CA ALA A 100 2.17 6.99 18.00
C ALA A 100 2.55 7.83 19.22
N ARG A 101 1.60 8.12 20.11
CA ARG A 101 1.85 8.86 21.37
C ARG A 101 2.89 8.17 22.25
N TYR A 102 2.82 6.84 22.34
CA TYR A 102 3.82 6.05 23.08
C TYR A 102 5.23 6.21 22.49
N ALA A 103 5.37 6.02 21.18
CA ALA A 103 6.65 6.18 20.51
C ALA A 103 7.24 7.59 20.71
N LEU A 104 6.40 8.62 20.57
CA LEU A 104 6.82 10.01 20.67
C LEU A 104 7.12 10.44 22.11
N SER A 105 6.42 9.90 23.11
CA SER A 105 6.72 10.16 24.53
C SER A 105 8.15 9.76 24.92
N LYS A 106 8.76 8.79 24.20
CA LYS A 106 10.14 8.38 24.41
C LYS A 106 11.18 9.39 23.90
N ALA A 107 10.78 10.28 23.03
CA ALA A 107 11.69 11.31 22.47
C ALA A 107 12.07 12.40 23.47
N LYS A 108 11.22 12.66 24.47
CA LYS A 108 11.39 13.73 25.46
C LYS A 108 11.69 15.08 24.79
N THR A 109 12.94 15.54 24.87
CA THR A 109 13.43 16.82 24.31
C THR A 109 14.42 16.63 23.15
N ASP A 110 14.59 15.41 22.63
CA ASP A 110 15.58 15.07 21.62
C ASP A 110 14.88 14.81 20.27
N GLY A 111 15.09 15.73 19.31
CA GLY A 111 14.53 15.62 17.98
C GLY A 111 15.06 14.43 17.17
N THR A 112 16.28 13.95 17.47
CA THR A 112 16.82 12.74 16.83
C THR A 112 16.08 11.50 17.31
N LYS A 113 15.81 11.42 18.63
CA LYS A 113 15.00 10.33 19.17
C LYS A 113 13.56 10.37 18.61
N LEU A 114 13.01 11.57 18.45
CA LEU A 114 11.72 11.76 17.79
C LEU A 114 11.72 11.18 16.37
N PHE A 115 12.75 11.47 15.58
CA PHE A 115 12.87 10.99 14.21
C PHE A 115 12.87 9.46 14.14
N PHE A 116 13.71 8.80 14.94
CA PHE A 116 13.73 7.34 14.98
C PHE A 116 12.45 6.75 15.57
N ALA A 117 11.84 7.39 16.57
CA ALA A 117 10.59 6.93 17.15
C ALA A 117 9.44 6.93 16.12
N VAL A 118 9.30 8.01 15.32
CA VAL A 118 8.34 8.08 14.22
C VAL A 118 8.62 6.99 13.19
N TYR A 119 9.88 6.89 12.72
CA TYR A 119 10.27 5.92 11.72
C TYR A 119 9.96 4.48 12.16
N ILE A 120 10.39 4.10 13.36
CA ILE A 120 10.21 2.74 13.90
C ILE A 120 8.72 2.44 14.15
N ALA A 121 7.96 3.37 14.71
CA ALA A 121 6.53 3.17 14.96
C ALA A 121 5.76 2.93 13.66
N VAL A 122 6.01 3.76 12.64
CA VAL A 122 5.42 3.61 11.32
C VAL A 122 5.86 2.29 10.67
N SER A 123 7.14 1.94 10.75
CA SER A 123 7.67 0.67 10.22
C SER A 123 6.95 -0.54 10.81
N ILE A 124 6.83 -0.60 12.13
CA ILE A 124 6.19 -1.73 12.81
C ILE A 124 4.70 -1.82 12.42
N LEU A 125 3.99 -0.69 12.44
CA LEU A 125 2.56 -0.69 12.17
C LEU A 125 2.26 -1.05 10.72
N THR A 126 3.04 -0.55 9.77
CA THR A 126 2.80 -0.79 8.34
C THR A 126 3.07 -2.24 7.92
N ILE A 127 3.94 -2.97 8.62
CA ILE A 127 4.17 -4.40 8.40
C ILE A 127 2.88 -5.21 8.57
N PHE A 128 2.10 -4.88 9.60
CA PHE A 128 0.91 -5.65 9.99
C PHE A 128 -0.42 -5.06 9.51
N THR A 129 -0.38 -3.88 8.88
CA THR A 129 -1.58 -3.20 8.39
C THR A 129 -1.41 -2.84 6.91
N SER A 130 -1.75 -1.60 6.52
CA SER A 130 -1.54 -1.10 5.16
C SER A 130 -0.81 0.23 5.22
N ASN A 131 0.12 0.45 4.28
CA ASN A 131 0.81 1.74 4.13
C ASN A 131 -0.18 2.91 4.03
N ASP A 132 -1.28 2.74 3.29
CA ASP A 132 -2.29 3.78 3.11
C ASP A 132 -2.95 4.20 4.42
N ILE A 133 -3.33 3.21 5.26
CA ILE A 133 -3.97 3.47 6.57
C ILE A 133 -2.99 4.18 7.50
N VAL A 134 -1.75 3.67 7.57
CA VAL A 134 -0.73 4.27 8.44
C VAL A 134 -0.46 5.71 8.01
N ILE A 135 -0.28 5.99 6.72
CA ILE A 135 -0.08 7.34 6.20
C ILE A 135 -1.26 8.26 6.56
N LEU A 136 -2.50 7.81 6.34
CA LEU A 136 -3.69 8.61 6.64
C LEU A 136 -3.80 8.96 8.13
N THR A 137 -3.43 8.05 9.01
CA THR A 137 -3.55 8.21 10.47
C THR A 137 -2.38 8.99 11.05
N PHE A 138 -1.15 8.64 10.64
CA PHE A 138 0.04 9.23 11.26
C PHE A 138 0.39 10.62 10.73
N THR A 139 0.16 10.90 9.46
CA THR A 139 0.51 12.21 8.87
C THR A 139 -0.07 13.40 9.64
N PRO A 140 -1.39 13.45 9.94
CA PRO A 140 -1.94 14.52 10.75
C PRO A 140 -1.31 14.59 12.14
N PHE A 141 -1.07 13.44 12.75
CA PHE A 141 -0.55 13.36 14.11
C PHE A 141 0.92 13.81 14.17
N VAL A 142 1.78 13.32 13.29
CA VAL A 142 3.20 13.72 13.20
C VAL A 142 3.32 15.22 12.92
N TYR A 143 2.48 15.75 12.04
CA TYR A 143 2.43 17.18 11.75
C TYR A 143 2.10 18.02 13.01
N TYR A 144 0.99 17.70 13.70
CA TYR A 144 0.58 18.43 14.89
C TYR A 144 1.60 18.31 16.01
N PHE A 145 2.14 17.11 16.22
CA PHE A 145 3.18 16.91 17.23
C PHE A 145 4.41 17.76 16.97
N ALA A 146 4.96 17.71 15.76
CA ALA A 146 6.15 18.49 15.40
C ALA A 146 5.90 20.00 15.56
N LYS A 147 4.70 20.47 15.20
CA LYS A 147 4.29 21.87 15.38
C LYS A 147 4.26 22.26 16.85
N HIS A 148 3.65 21.46 17.74
CA HIS A 148 3.62 21.72 19.19
C HIS A 148 5.02 21.59 19.84
N ALA A 149 5.86 20.71 19.31
CA ALA A 149 7.24 20.57 19.75
C ALA A 149 8.16 21.70 19.27
N GLY A 150 7.64 22.65 18.48
CA GLY A 150 8.37 23.81 17.98
C GLY A 150 9.44 23.49 16.92
N VAL A 151 9.29 22.39 16.19
CA VAL A 151 10.24 21.94 15.17
C VAL A 151 9.62 21.88 13.78
N ASN A 152 10.49 21.90 12.75
CA ASN A 152 10.06 21.70 11.37
C ASN A 152 9.47 20.29 11.18
N PRO A 153 8.20 20.13 10.76
CA PRO A 153 7.57 18.83 10.58
C PRO A 153 8.17 17.99 9.44
N LYS A 154 8.80 18.65 8.46
CA LYS A 154 9.24 18.03 7.20
C LYS A 154 10.10 16.77 7.36
N PRO A 155 11.18 16.76 8.17
CA PRO A 155 12.02 15.58 8.34
C PRO A 155 11.24 14.37 8.83
N TYR A 156 10.32 14.58 9.74
CA TYR A 156 9.51 13.54 10.38
C TYR A 156 8.43 13.01 9.44
N LEU A 157 7.79 13.89 8.66
CA LEU A 157 6.78 13.54 7.67
C LEU A 157 7.38 12.78 6.48
N ILE A 158 8.56 13.18 6.00
CA ILE A 158 9.28 12.43 4.96
C ILE A 158 9.69 11.06 5.50
N ALA A 159 10.21 10.99 6.73
CA ALA A 159 10.60 9.74 7.36
C ALA A 159 9.40 8.78 7.53
N GLU A 160 8.25 9.30 7.97
CA GLU A 160 6.99 8.57 8.07
C GLU A 160 6.58 7.96 6.72
N PHE A 161 6.49 8.78 5.68
CA PHE A 161 6.04 8.34 4.36
C PHE A 161 6.96 7.27 3.77
N PHE A 162 8.28 7.49 3.87
CA PHE A 162 9.28 6.56 3.36
C PHE A 162 9.31 5.25 4.15
N ALA A 163 9.13 5.32 5.47
CA ALA A 163 9.00 4.14 6.31
C ALA A 163 7.77 3.31 5.91
N ALA A 164 6.60 3.96 5.76
CA ALA A 164 5.36 3.27 5.42
C ALA A 164 5.47 2.49 4.11
N ASN A 165 5.98 3.09 3.04
CA ASN A 165 6.14 2.41 1.76
C ASN A 165 7.26 1.36 1.77
N THR A 166 8.34 1.58 2.53
CA THR A 166 9.47 0.64 2.56
C THR A 166 9.12 -0.61 3.35
N TRP A 167 8.57 -0.48 4.56
CA TRP A 167 8.31 -1.62 5.43
C TRP A 167 7.03 -2.38 5.09
N SER A 168 6.12 -1.77 4.31
CA SER A 168 4.91 -2.45 3.81
C SER A 168 5.22 -3.66 2.93
N MET A 169 6.42 -3.76 2.34
CA MET A 169 6.77 -4.90 1.51
C MET A 169 7.20 -6.15 2.28
N ALA A 170 7.39 -6.07 3.61
CA ALA A 170 7.82 -7.22 4.42
C ALA A 170 6.82 -8.38 4.39
N LEU A 171 5.52 -8.05 4.50
CA LEU A 171 4.43 -9.00 4.42
C LEU A 171 3.51 -8.64 3.25
N TYR A 172 2.91 -9.66 2.62
CA TYR A 172 2.11 -9.37 1.44
C TYR A 172 0.84 -8.56 1.74
N ILE A 173 0.36 -8.53 2.98
CA ILE A 173 -0.81 -7.76 3.41
C ILE A 173 -0.53 -6.25 3.57
N GLY A 174 0.74 -5.85 3.65
CA GLY A 174 1.13 -4.46 3.91
C GLY A 174 0.84 -3.48 2.76
N ASN A 175 0.63 -4.00 1.53
CA ASN A 175 0.33 -3.18 0.36
C ASN A 175 -0.55 -3.95 -0.64
N PRO A 176 -1.54 -3.31 -1.30
CA PRO A 176 -2.33 -3.94 -2.37
C PRO A 176 -1.49 -4.57 -3.47
N THR A 177 -0.36 -3.97 -3.81
CA THR A 177 0.53 -4.48 -4.86
C THR A 177 1.21 -5.79 -4.49
N ASN A 178 1.52 -5.98 -3.20
CA ASN A 178 2.05 -7.25 -2.70
C ASN A 178 0.99 -8.36 -2.80
N ILE A 179 -0.27 -8.04 -2.45
CA ILE A 179 -1.40 -8.95 -2.58
C ILE A 179 -1.58 -9.36 -4.05
N LEU A 180 -1.47 -8.41 -4.99
CA LEU A 180 -1.53 -8.69 -6.42
C LEU A 180 -0.45 -9.68 -6.86
N VAL A 181 0.81 -9.42 -6.49
CA VAL A 181 1.95 -10.29 -6.83
C VAL A 181 1.79 -11.66 -6.19
N ALA A 182 1.55 -11.72 -4.89
CA ALA A 182 1.41 -12.99 -4.17
C ALA A 182 0.24 -13.83 -4.71
N SER A 183 -0.89 -13.22 -5.04
CA SER A 183 -2.04 -13.90 -5.62
C SER A 183 -1.76 -14.40 -7.04
N ALA A 184 -1.07 -13.60 -7.88
CA ALA A 184 -0.77 -13.96 -9.26
C ALA A 184 0.15 -15.18 -9.39
N PHE A 185 1.03 -15.39 -8.41
CA PHE A 185 2.01 -16.46 -8.41
C PHE A 185 1.80 -17.49 -7.30
N HIS A 186 0.59 -17.51 -6.71
CA HIS A 186 0.18 -18.46 -5.67
C HIS A 186 1.14 -18.54 -4.47
N LEU A 187 1.82 -17.41 -4.17
CA LEU A 187 2.72 -17.36 -3.03
C LEU A 187 1.92 -17.39 -1.74
N THR A 188 2.27 -18.31 -0.87
CA THR A 188 1.71 -18.35 0.47
C THR A 188 2.21 -17.16 1.30
N PHE A 189 1.52 -16.89 2.41
CA PHE A 189 1.96 -15.84 3.34
C PHE A 189 3.40 -16.09 3.83
N VAL A 190 3.72 -17.36 4.15
CA VAL A 190 5.03 -17.74 4.67
C VAL A 190 6.11 -17.65 3.58
N GLU A 191 5.83 -18.14 2.38
CA GLU A 191 6.78 -18.06 1.25
C GLU A 191 7.10 -16.63 0.87
N TYR A 192 6.08 -15.76 0.73
CA TYR A 192 6.31 -14.35 0.46
C TYR A 192 7.16 -13.70 1.56
N SER A 193 6.82 -13.97 2.83
CA SER A 193 7.54 -13.39 3.97
C SER A 193 8.98 -13.89 4.07
N LYS A 194 9.21 -15.19 3.80
CA LYS A 194 10.56 -15.78 3.78
C LYS A 194 11.50 -14.98 2.88
N TRP A 195 11.05 -14.65 1.67
CA TRP A 195 11.86 -13.94 0.68
C TRP A 195 11.90 -12.43 0.87
N MET A 196 10.86 -11.81 1.45
CA MET A 196 10.75 -10.35 1.45
C MET A 196 11.18 -9.68 2.76
N VAL A 197 11.26 -10.42 3.87
CA VAL A 197 11.63 -9.82 5.16
C VAL A 197 13.06 -9.30 5.17
N LEU A 198 14.04 -10.09 4.73
CA LEU A 198 15.44 -9.66 4.76
C LEU A 198 15.75 -8.54 3.76
N PRO A 199 15.28 -8.58 2.49
CA PRO A 199 15.37 -7.44 1.58
C PRO A 199 14.69 -6.16 2.13
N THR A 200 13.55 -6.31 2.84
CA THR A 200 12.88 -5.16 3.48
C THR A 200 13.75 -4.54 4.57
N VAL A 201 14.37 -5.37 5.42
CA VAL A 201 15.28 -4.89 6.47
C VAL A 201 16.46 -4.13 5.84
N ALA A 202 17.06 -4.67 4.79
CA ALA A 202 18.17 -4.02 4.09
C ALA A 202 17.74 -2.66 3.51
N ALA A 203 16.59 -2.62 2.82
CA ALA A 203 16.03 -1.37 2.31
C ALA A 203 15.71 -0.37 3.42
N GLY A 204 15.10 -0.84 4.52
CA GLY A 204 14.70 -0.02 5.67
C GLY A 204 15.89 0.60 6.38
N LEU A 205 16.98 -0.15 6.57
CA LEU A 205 18.21 0.36 7.16
C LEU A 205 18.90 1.38 6.26
N ALA A 206 18.99 1.10 4.94
CA ALA A 206 19.51 2.07 3.97
C ALA A 206 18.65 3.34 3.96
N ASN A 207 17.33 3.19 3.96
CA ASN A 207 16.36 4.28 3.94
C ASN A 207 16.51 5.19 5.17
N VAL A 208 16.44 4.65 6.37
CA VAL A 208 16.55 5.45 7.61
C VAL A 208 17.92 6.07 7.76
N GLY A 209 18.99 5.37 7.38
CA GLY A 209 20.36 5.89 7.42
C GLY A 209 20.54 7.09 6.51
N LEU A 210 20.06 7.01 5.27
CA LEU A 210 20.13 8.10 4.30
C LEU A 210 19.28 9.30 4.73
N LEU A 211 18.05 9.07 5.19
CA LEU A 211 17.19 10.13 5.71
C LEU A 211 17.81 10.81 6.94
N TYR A 212 18.39 10.04 7.85
CA TYR A 212 19.14 10.60 8.99
C TYR A 212 20.31 11.48 8.52
N LEU A 213 21.11 11.03 7.56
CA LEU A 213 22.22 11.82 7.02
C LEU A 213 21.75 13.13 6.39
N ILE A 214 20.63 13.10 5.64
CA ILE A 214 20.06 14.28 5.00
C ILE A 214 19.55 15.27 6.05
N PHE A 215 18.80 14.79 7.04
CA PHE A 215 18.11 15.66 8.00
C PHE A 215 18.84 15.87 9.32
N ARG A 216 20.03 15.29 9.54
CA ARG A 216 20.77 15.32 10.82
C ARG A 216 20.95 16.70 11.42
N ARG A 217 21.09 17.74 10.60
CA ARG A 217 21.26 19.12 11.10
C ARG A 217 19.95 19.70 11.63
N GLU A 218 18.81 19.29 11.06
CA GLU A 218 17.47 19.76 11.48
C GLU A 218 16.97 19.00 12.70
N ILE A 219 17.13 17.67 12.72
CA ILE A 219 16.62 16.81 13.79
C ILE A 219 17.45 16.82 15.07
N ARG A 220 18.70 17.31 15.06
CA ARG A 220 19.51 17.46 16.26
C ARG A 220 19.11 18.64 17.15
N LYS A 221 18.18 19.48 16.69
CA LYS A 221 17.67 20.60 17.48
C LYS A 221 16.85 20.07 18.65
N PRO A 222 16.97 20.70 19.84
CA PRO A 222 16.11 20.34 20.97
C PRO A 222 14.65 20.64 20.63
N ILE A 223 13.75 19.79 21.13
CA ILE A 223 12.31 19.94 20.96
C ILE A 223 11.68 20.35 22.28
N GLN A 224 10.55 21.05 22.23
CA GLN A 224 9.76 21.33 23.42
C GLN A 224 9.09 20.04 23.90
N PRO A 225 9.09 19.79 25.22
CA PRO A 225 8.43 18.60 25.73
C PRO A 225 6.91 18.72 25.51
N VAL A 226 6.32 17.72 24.90
CA VAL A 226 4.87 17.61 24.73
C VAL A 226 4.39 16.50 25.64
N ALA A 227 3.53 16.85 26.59
CA ALA A 227 2.89 15.84 27.44
C ALA A 227 1.88 15.04 26.60
N LEU A 228 2.13 13.77 26.45
CA LEU A 228 1.26 12.83 25.74
C LEU A 228 0.99 11.63 26.64
N ASP A 229 -0.28 11.40 26.96
CA ASP A 229 -0.70 10.11 27.53
C ASP A 229 -1.18 9.19 26.42
N PRO A 230 -0.45 8.06 26.17
CA PRO A 230 -0.86 7.09 25.19
C PRO A 230 -2.23 6.46 25.46
N TRP A 231 -2.56 6.27 26.73
CA TRP A 231 -3.79 5.60 27.14
C TRP A 231 -5.05 6.42 26.93
N GLU A 232 -4.93 7.75 26.94
CA GLU A 232 -6.05 8.66 26.63
C GLU A 232 -6.48 8.58 25.16
N ALA A 233 -5.57 8.16 24.27
CA ALA A 233 -5.87 7.99 22.85
C ALA A 233 -6.81 6.81 22.59
N ILE A 234 -6.78 5.77 23.45
CA ILE A 234 -7.64 4.60 23.29
C ILE A 234 -9.04 4.91 23.81
N THR A 235 -9.93 5.29 22.92
CA THR A 235 -11.31 5.65 23.23
C THR A 235 -12.18 4.43 23.53
N ASP A 236 -11.87 3.27 22.94
CA ASP A 236 -12.56 1.99 23.11
C ASP A 236 -11.56 0.86 23.40
N LYS A 237 -11.21 0.67 24.68
CA LYS A 237 -10.25 -0.36 25.11
C LYS A 237 -10.69 -1.79 24.77
N PRO A 238 -11.96 -2.22 25.02
CA PRO A 238 -12.43 -3.53 24.60
C PRO A 238 -12.42 -3.70 23.07
N GLY A 239 -12.78 -2.63 22.33
CA GLY A 239 -12.70 -2.62 20.87
C GLY A 239 -11.28 -2.74 20.35
N ALA A 240 -10.32 -2.05 20.96
CA ALA A 240 -8.90 -2.15 20.59
C ALA A 240 -8.37 -3.58 20.80
N LEU A 241 -8.70 -4.21 21.93
CA LEU A 241 -8.33 -5.61 22.16
C LEU A 241 -8.99 -6.55 21.14
N LEU A 242 -10.29 -6.38 20.87
CA LEU A 242 -11.00 -7.15 19.85
C LEU A 242 -10.35 -6.97 18.47
N GLY A 243 -10.06 -5.75 18.07
CA GLY A 243 -9.40 -5.45 16.79
C GLY A 243 -8.04 -6.11 16.66
N LEU A 244 -7.22 -6.07 17.73
CA LEU A 244 -5.92 -6.73 17.78
C LEU A 244 -6.05 -8.25 17.67
N LEU A 245 -6.99 -8.86 18.40
CA LEU A 245 -7.22 -10.31 18.36
C LEU A 245 -7.73 -10.76 17.00
N VAL A 246 -8.64 -10.01 16.38
CA VAL A 246 -9.19 -10.34 15.07
C VAL A 246 -8.16 -10.15 13.97
N LEU A 247 -7.47 -9.02 13.94
CA LEU A 247 -6.44 -8.74 12.92
C LEU A 247 -5.24 -9.68 13.10
N GLY A 248 -4.72 -9.85 14.32
CA GLY A 248 -3.62 -10.76 14.62
C GLY A 248 -3.99 -12.22 14.34
N GLY A 249 -5.19 -12.65 14.75
CA GLY A 249 -5.73 -13.98 14.46
C GLY A 249 -5.89 -14.22 12.96
N CYS A 250 -6.34 -13.20 12.20
CA CYS A 250 -6.40 -13.29 10.75
C CYS A 250 -5.00 -13.48 10.13
N VAL A 251 -3.99 -12.71 10.56
CA VAL A 251 -2.61 -12.86 10.07
C VAL A 251 -2.07 -14.28 10.34
N VAL A 252 -2.29 -14.80 11.54
CA VAL A 252 -1.92 -16.19 11.89
C VAL A 252 -2.68 -17.20 11.02
N ALA A 253 -3.98 -17.01 10.85
CA ALA A 253 -4.80 -17.89 10.01
C ALA A 253 -4.37 -17.86 8.53
N LEU A 254 -3.97 -16.71 8.01
CA LEU A 254 -3.40 -16.58 6.65
C LEU A 254 -2.08 -17.35 6.50
N ALA A 255 -1.24 -17.39 7.55
CA ALA A 255 -0.01 -18.19 7.54
C ALA A 255 -0.30 -19.71 7.51
N VAL A 256 -1.40 -20.15 8.13
CA VAL A 256 -1.82 -21.56 8.19
C VAL A 256 -2.68 -21.98 7.00
N ALA A 257 -3.34 -21.03 6.33
CA ALA A 257 -4.29 -21.24 5.24
C ALA A 257 -3.83 -22.22 4.14
N PRO A 258 -2.59 -22.13 3.63
CA PRO A 258 -2.11 -23.01 2.56
C PRO A 258 -2.08 -24.47 2.98
N TYR A 259 -1.75 -24.75 4.23
CA TYR A 259 -1.72 -26.13 4.76
C TYR A 259 -3.11 -26.76 4.89
N LEU A 260 -4.16 -25.93 4.89
CA LEU A 260 -5.57 -26.34 4.93
C LEU A 260 -6.22 -26.35 3.53
N GLY A 261 -5.48 -25.99 2.48
CA GLY A 261 -6.00 -25.85 1.12
C GLY A 261 -7.06 -24.74 0.98
N LEU A 262 -7.08 -23.76 1.90
CA LEU A 262 -8.05 -22.68 1.90
C LEU A 262 -7.52 -21.44 1.19
N PRO A 263 -8.29 -20.84 0.26
CA PRO A 263 -7.90 -19.58 -0.37
C PRO A 263 -7.84 -18.45 0.66
N MET A 264 -6.76 -17.69 0.65
CA MET A 264 -6.50 -16.61 1.62
C MET A 264 -7.61 -15.57 1.72
N TRP A 265 -8.24 -15.22 0.59
CA TRP A 265 -9.35 -14.27 0.59
C TRP A 265 -10.58 -14.76 1.37
N LYS A 266 -10.88 -16.09 1.38
CA LYS A 266 -11.98 -16.63 2.17
C LYS A 266 -11.75 -16.48 3.67
N ILE A 267 -10.51 -16.66 4.11
CA ILE A 267 -10.12 -16.50 5.52
C ILE A 267 -10.27 -15.05 5.94
N SER A 268 -9.69 -14.11 5.19
CA SER A 268 -9.80 -12.69 5.53
C SER A 268 -11.25 -12.19 5.54
N VAL A 269 -12.06 -12.63 4.59
CA VAL A 269 -13.52 -12.34 4.55
C VAL A 269 -14.22 -12.92 5.78
N ALA A 270 -13.91 -14.16 6.16
CA ALA A 270 -14.53 -14.78 7.35
C ALA A 270 -14.21 -13.98 8.63
N PHE A 271 -12.97 -13.56 8.83
CA PHE A 271 -12.58 -12.70 9.96
C PHE A 271 -13.25 -11.34 9.92
N ALA A 272 -13.32 -10.70 8.74
CA ALA A 272 -13.98 -9.40 8.59
C ALA A 272 -15.49 -9.49 8.86
N LEU A 273 -16.15 -10.54 8.36
CA LEU A 273 -17.57 -10.79 8.62
C LEU A 273 -17.83 -11.13 10.09
N ALA A 274 -16.97 -11.92 10.73
CA ALA A 274 -17.06 -12.18 12.16
C ALA A 274 -16.93 -10.90 12.98
N LEU A 275 -15.96 -10.06 12.66
CA LEU A 275 -15.82 -8.73 13.28
C LEU A 275 -17.07 -7.88 13.07
N LEU A 276 -17.56 -7.78 11.83
CA LEU A 276 -18.75 -7.02 11.50
C LEU A 276 -19.97 -7.51 12.31
N ALA A 277 -20.17 -8.83 12.39
CA ALA A 277 -21.25 -9.42 13.18
C ALA A 277 -21.14 -9.06 14.68
N ILE A 278 -19.92 -9.16 15.26
CA ILE A 278 -19.67 -8.78 16.65
C ILE A 278 -19.98 -7.28 16.87
N LEU A 279 -19.59 -6.41 15.95
CA LEU A 279 -19.85 -4.96 16.06
C LEU A 279 -21.32 -4.65 15.97
N VAL A 280 -22.05 -5.28 15.05
CA VAL A 280 -23.51 -5.13 14.92
C VAL A 280 -24.21 -5.61 16.18
N LEU A 281 -23.85 -6.78 16.73
CA LEU A 281 -24.42 -7.30 17.98
C LEU A 281 -24.11 -6.39 19.16
N ARG A 282 -22.92 -5.83 19.23
CA ARG A 282 -22.50 -4.88 20.27
C ARG A 282 -23.32 -3.57 20.21
N GLU A 283 -23.56 -3.04 19.02
CA GLU A 283 -24.40 -1.84 18.84
C GLU A 283 -25.87 -2.14 19.21
N PHE A 284 -26.39 -3.27 18.76
CA PHE A 284 -27.75 -3.68 19.06
C PHE A 284 -27.98 -3.88 20.57
N SER A 285 -27.05 -4.55 21.26
CA SER A 285 -27.09 -4.71 22.71
C SER A 285 -26.99 -3.36 23.46
N GLY A 286 -26.15 -2.44 22.97
CA GLY A 286 -26.04 -1.08 23.50
C GLY A 286 -27.35 -0.28 23.37
N LEU A 287 -28.02 -0.40 22.23
CA LEU A 287 -29.34 0.22 21.99
C LEU A 287 -30.40 -0.36 22.93
N MET A 288 -30.45 -1.68 23.13
CA MET A 288 -31.38 -2.34 24.08
C MET A 288 -31.15 -1.88 25.52
N LEU A 289 -29.89 -1.67 25.92
CA LEU A 289 -29.50 -1.19 27.26
C LEU A 289 -29.59 0.34 27.40
N ARG A 290 -30.20 1.05 26.42
CA ARG A 290 -30.33 2.53 26.38
C ARG A 290 -29.00 3.28 26.60
N ARG A 291 -27.88 2.65 26.35
CA ARG A 291 -26.56 3.29 26.32
C ARG A 291 -26.42 4.02 24.99
N LYS A 292 -26.53 5.35 24.98
CA LYS A 292 -26.22 6.16 23.79
C LYS A 292 -24.75 5.90 23.39
N PRO A 293 -24.47 5.55 22.13
CA PRO A 293 -23.09 5.52 21.65
C PRO A 293 -22.50 6.93 21.81
N GLN A 294 -21.37 7.05 22.47
CA GLN A 294 -20.72 8.35 22.70
C GLN A 294 -20.33 9.06 21.39
N ASN A 295 -20.08 8.34 20.32
CA ASN A 295 -19.57 8.87 19.04
C ASN A 295 -20.31 8.34 17.79
N GLY A 296 -21.59 7.94 17.88
CA GLY A 296 -22.31 7.39 16.74
C GLY A 296 -22.05 5.88 16.51
N SER A 297 -22.49 5.34 15.35
CA SER A 297 -22.32 3.92 15.02
C SER A 297 -20.88 3.62 14.59
N THR A 298 -20.20 2.76 15.32
CA THR A 298 -18.84 2.27 14.98
C THR A 298 -18.84 1.50 13.66
N VAL A 299 -19.90 0.70 13.41
CA VAL A 299 -20.09 -0.02 12.14
C VAL A 299 -20.15 0.95 10.98
N ALA A 300 -21.03 1.97 11.09
CA ALA A 300 -21.20 2.94 10.02
C ALA A 300 -19.91 3.75 9.76
N GLU A 301 -19.18 4.14 10.82
CA GLU A 301 -17.93 4.87 10.67
C GLU A 301 -16.84 4.00 10.05
N THR A 302 -16.72 2.73 10.45
CA THR A 302 -15.76 1.80 9.85
C THR A 302 -16.05 1.60 8.36
N LEU A 303 -17.30 1.30 8.00
CA LEU A 303 -17.71 1.09 6.60
C LEU A 303 -17.54 2.35 5.75
N LYS A 304 -17.77 3.54 6.31
CA LYS A 304 -17.59 4.82 5.61
C LYS A 304 -16.12 5.13 5.28
N ARG A 305 -15.20 4.69 6.12
CA ARG A 305 -13.75 4.91 5.92
C ARG A 305 -13.12 3.91 4.96
N VAL A 306 -13.78 2.78 4.67
CA VAL A 306 -13.30 1.84 3.65
C VAL A 306 -13.20 2.56 2.30
N PRO A 307 -12.07 2.47 1.59
CA PRO A 307 -11.84 3.17 0.32
C PRO A 307 -12.60 2.47 -0.83
N TRP A 308 -13.93 2.52 -0.84
CA TRP A 308 -14.78 1.89 -1.84
C TRP A 308 -14.43 2.22 -3.30
N PRO A 309 -13.93 3.44 -3.64
CA PRO A 309 -13.49 3.78 -4.99
C PRO A 309 -12.39 2.88 -5.54
N ILE A 310 -11.67 2.14 -4.70
CA ILE A 310 -10.67 1.16 -5.15
C ILE A 310 -11.30 -0.01 -5.92
N VAL A 311 -12.56 -0.33 -5.65
CA VAL A 311 -13.27 -1.44 -6.33
C VAL A 311 -13.41 -1.16 -7.83
N PRO A 312 -14.12 -0.10 -8.28
CA PRO A 312 -14.21 0.21 -9.69
C PRO A 312 -12.84 0.52 -10.31
N PHE A 313 -11.91 1.10 -9.54
CA PHE A 313 -10.55 1.35 -9.99
C PHE A 313 -9.83 0.06 -10.40
N VAL A 314 -9.74 -0.90 -9.49
CA VAL A 314 -9.03 -2.17 -9.72
C VAL A 314 -9.73 -2.99 -10.81
N LEU A 315 -11.06 -3.09 -10.79
CA LEU A 315 -11.81 -3.82 -11.82
C LEU A 315 -11.57 -3.23 -13.21
N SER A 316 -11.55 -1.91 -13.35
CA SER A 316 -11.23 -1.23 -14.62
C SER A 316 -9.83 -1.55 -15.11
N LEU A 317 -8.87 -1.60 -14.21
CA LEU A 317 -7.49 -1.96 -14.53
C LEU A 317 -7.38 -3.41 -15.00
N PHE A 318 -8.09 -4.34 -14.38
CA PHE A 318 -8.10 -5.73 -14.81
C PHE A 318 -8.60 -5.90 -16.24
N VAL A 319 -9.68 -5.21 -16.61
CA VAL A 319 -10.20 -5.21 -17.98
C VAL A 319 -9.19 -4.61 -18.96
N THR A 320 -8.58 -3.48 -18.58
CA THR A 320 -7.61 -2.79 -19.45
C THR A 320 -6.34 -3.61 -19.65
N VAL A 321 -5.82 -4.24 -18.58
CA VAL A 321 -4.63 -5.10 -18.66
C VAL A 321 -4.95 -6.41 -19.38
N TYR A 322 -6.17 -6.95 -19.21
CA TYR A 322 -6.62 -8.08 -20.03
C TYR A 322 -6.57 -7.77 -21.53
N ALA A 323 -6.97 -6.56 -21.93
CA ALA A 323 -6.82 -6.12 -23.33
C ALA A 323 -5.33 -6.05 -23.75
N LEU A 324 -4.45 -5.50 -22.91
CA LEU A 324 -3.00 -5.48 -23.21
C LEU A 324 -2.45 -6.89 -23.43
N ASP A 325 -2.88 -7.84 -22.61
CA ASP A 325 -2.46 -9.24 -22.67
C ASP A 325 -2.97 -9.91 -23.96
N ARG A 326 -4.26 -9.77 -24.25
CA ARG A 326 -4.90 -10.31 -25.44
C ARG A 326 -4.25 -9.81 -26.73
N TYR A 327 -3.79 -8.56 -26.76
CA TYR A 327 -3.07 -7.97 -27.89
C TYR A 327 -1.55 -8.21 -27.82
N GLY A 328 -1.06 -9.05 -26.88
CA GLY A 328 0.33 -9.50 -26.78
C GLY A 328 1.32 -8.43 -26.29
N VAL A 329 0.84 -7.29 -25.76
CA VAL A 329 1.69 -6.18 -25.29
C VAL A 329 2.47 -6.62 -24.04
N THR A 330 1.77 -7.19 -23.06
CA THR A 330 2.38 -7.67 -21.81
C THR A 330 3.41 -8.75 -22.04
N GLY A 331 3.08 -9.74 -22.88
CA GLY A 331 4.01 -10.82 -23.22
C GLY A 331 5.25 -10.35 -23.98
N LEU A 332 5.10 -9.38 -24.89
CA LEU A 332 6.25 -8.77 -25.57
C LEU A 332 7.16 -8.03 -24.59
N PHE A 333 6.57 -7.25 -23.69
CA PHE A 333 7.30 -6.52 -22.66
C PHE A 333 8.06 -7.47 -21.73
N GLY A 334 7.39 -8.51 -21.20
CA GLY A 334 8.00 -9.49 -20.31
C GLY A 334 9.18 -10.21 -20.95
N ARG A 335 9.01 -10.72 -22.19
CA ARG A 335 10.11 -11.37 -22.93
C ARG A 335 11.28 -10.44 -23.21
N LYS A 336 11.01 -9.20 -23.63
CA LYS A 336 12.09 -8.23 -23.90
C LYS A 336 12.86 -7.88 -22.62
N LEU A 337 12.15 -7.61 -21.51
CA LEU A 337 12.78 -7.25 -20.26
C LEU A 337 13.61 -8.43 -19.71
N TYR A 338 13.06 -9.64 -19.75
CA TYR A 338 13.80 -10.85 -19.36
C TYR A 338 14.99 -11.11 -20.28
N GLY A 339 14.85 -10.90 -21.58
CA GLY A 339 15.97 -11.07 -22.55
C GLY A 339 17.20 -10.24 -22.21
N LEU A 340 17.01 -9.07 -21.56
CA LEU A 340 18.13 -8.24 -21.07
C LEU A 340 18.86 -8.86 -19.87
N SER A 341 18.25 -9.83 -19.17
CA SER A 341 18.89 -10.49 -18.03
C SER A 341 19.89 -11.57 -18.43
N LEU A 342 19.95 -11.93 -19.73
CA LEU A 342 20.83 -12.95 -20.26
C LEU A 342 20.75 -14.29 -19.51
N GLY A 343 19.59 -14.60 -18.94
CA GLY A 343 19.34 -15.79 -18.13
C GLY A 343 19.87 -15.74 -16.70
N SER A 344 20.45 -14.61 -16.26
CA SER A 344 20.93 -14.44 -14.90
C SER A 344 19.78 -14.09 -13.96
N GLN A 345 19.61 -14.85 -12.87
CA GLN A 345 18.61 -14.54 -11.83
C GLN A 345 18.89 -13.20 -11.15
N ALA A 346 20.14 -12.90 -10.83
CA ALA A 346 20.53 -11.63 -10.21
C ALA A 346 20.20 -10.43 -11.12
N LEU A 347 20.48 -10.53 -12.42
CA LEU A 347 20.11 -9.50 -13.38
C LEU A 347 18.59 -9.42 -13.55
N THR A 348 17.87 -10.53 -13.49
CA THR A 348 16.41 -10.55 -13.52
C THR A 348 15.84 -9.75 -12.34
N VAL A 349 16.31 -10.00 -11.12
CA VAL A 349 15.91 -9.25 -9.91
C VAL A 349 16.18 -7.74 -10.09
N LEU A 350 17.37 -7.37 -10.53
CA LEU A 350 17.74 -5.96 -10.72
C LEU A 350 16.88 -5.29 -11.80
N LEU A 351 16.72 -5.93 -12.97
CA LEU A 351 15.98 -5.35 -14.09
C LEU A 351 14.48 -5.19 -13.76
N PHE A 352 13.83 -6.22 -13.23
CA PHE A 352 12.42 -6.14 -12.89
C PHE A 352 12.17 -5.20 -11.72
N GLY A 353 13.04 -5.16 -10.71
CA GLY A 353 12.94 -4.25 -9.59
C GLY A 353 13.10 -2.78 -10.01
N VAL A 354 14.11 -2.46 -10.82
CA VAL A 354 14.32 -1.09 -11.31
C VAL A 354 13.22 -0.68 -12.29
N ALA A 355 12.88 -1.56 -13.24
CA ALA A 355 11.83 -1.27 -14.21
C ALA A 355 10.48 -1.03 -13.54
N SER A 356 10.11 -1.83 -12.54
CA SER A 356 8.85 -1.65 -11.80
C SER A 356 8.88 -0.36 -10.97
N ALA A 357 10.00 -0.04 -10.29
CA ALA A 357 10.11 1.20 -9.52
C ALA A 357 9.96 2.45 -10.40
N LEU A 358 10.57 2.47 -11.58
CA LEU A 358 10.43 3.58 -12.53
C LEU A 358 9.01 3.63 -13.11
N SER A 359 8.46 2.49 -13.51
CA SER A 359 7.13 2.39 -14.10
C SER A 359 6.02 2.76 -13.12
N ALA A 360 6.19 2.51 -11.82
CA ALA A 360 5.26 2.95 -10.78
C ALA A 360 5.06 4.49 -10.79
N ASN A 361 6.08 5.25 -11.15
CA ASN A 361 6.02 6.70 -11.22
C ASN A 361 5.41 7.24 -12.53
N LEU A 362 5.19 6.37 -13.51
CA LEU A 362 4.52 6.72 -14.78
C LEU A 362 3.06 6.25 -14.80
N LEU A 363 2.78 5.11 -14.17
CA LEU A 363 1.49 4.43 -14.26
C LEU A 363 0.71 4.43 -12.94
N ASN A 364 1.36 4.75 -11.80
CA ASN A 364 0.99 4.40 -10.44
C ASN A 364 1.30 2.91 -10.12
N ASN A 365 1.55 2.61 -8.85
CA ASN A 365 2.03 1.28 -8.44
C ASN A 365 1.02 0.14 -8.70
N ILE A 366 -0.27 0.35 -8.54
CA ILE A 366 -1.29 -0.70 -8.72
C ILE A 366 -1.43 -1.10 -10.21
N PRO A 367 -1.70 -0.17 -11.16
CA PRO A 367 -1.73 -0.50 -12.59
C PRO A 367 -0.42 -1.12 -13.08
N MET A 368 0.71 -0.59 -12.64
CA MET A 368 2.03 -1.09 -12.97
C MET A 368 2.19 -2.55 -12.52
N THR A 369 1.88 -2.84 -11.26
CA THR A 369 2.03 -4.19 -10.71
C THR A 369 1.16 -5.20 -11.45
N LEU A 370 -0.07 -4.85 -11.79
CA LEU A 370 -0.96 -5.73 -12.54
C LEU A 370 -0.42 -6.00 -13.96
N ALA A 371 0.09 -4.98 -14.64
CA ALA A 371 0.69 -5.13 -15.96
C ALA A 371 1.96 -6.01 -15.92
N PHE A 372 2.81 -5.82 -14.90
CA PHE A 372 4.01 -6.65 -14.71
C PHE A 372 3.66 -8.09 -14.34
N ALA A 373 2.71 -8.31 -13.42
CA ALA A 373 2.26 -9.66 -13.05
C ALA A 373 1.75 -10.45 -14.29
N THR A 374 1.04 -9.76 -15.18
CA THR A 374 0.60 -10.35 -16.44
C THR A 374 1.77 -10.60 -17.40
N ALA A 375 2.73 -9.67 -17.48
CA ALA A 375 3.91 -9.78 -18.33
C ALA A 375 4.83 -10.96 -17.92
N LEU A 376 4.90 -11.26 -16.63
CA LEU A 376 5.69 -12.36 -16.08
C LEU A 376 5.23 -13.75 -16.52
N ARG A 377 3.99 -13.90 -17.04
CA ARG A 377 3.53 -15.15 -17.65
C ARG A 377 4.32 -15.54 -18.90
N ALA A 378 4.96 -14.57 -19.55
CA ALA A 378 5.78 -14.79 -20.74
C ALA A 378 7.29 -14.99 -20.42
N VAL A 379 7.65 -15.03 -19.13
CA VAL A 379 9.01 -15.25 -18.63
C VAL A 379 9.19 -16.74 -18.28
N PRO A 380 10.39 -17.33 -18.46
CA PRO A 380 10.66 -18.71 -18.05
C PRO A 380 10.36 -18.97 -16.57
N LYS A 381 9.85 -20.17 -16.25
CA LYS A 381 9.35 -20.51 -14.92
C LYS A 381 10.36 -20.25 -13.79
N GLU A 382 11.63 -20.54 -14.05
CA GLU A 382 12.74 -20.37 -13.10
C GLU A 382 13.01 -18.91 -12.74
N ALA A 383 12.61 -17.98 -13.62
CA ALA A 383 12.80 -16.54 -13.44
C ALA A 383 11.55 -15.81 -12.94
N VAL A 384 10.39 -16.49 -12.89
CA VAL A 384 9.11 -15.87 -12.49
C VAL A 384 9.15 -15.39 -11.04
N LEU A 385 9.56 -16.26 -10.11
CA LEU A 385 9.58 -15.91 -8.69
C LEU A 385 10.55 -14.74 -8.38
N PRO A 386 11.83 -14.79 -8.84
CA PRO A 386 12.74 -13.65 -8.67
C PRO A 386 12.18 -12.34 -9.25
N ALA A 387 11.63 -12.38 -10.46
CA ALA A 387 11.07 -11.20 -11.11
C ALA A 387 9.79 -10.67 -10.42
N ALA A 388 8.94 -11.57 -9.90
CA ALA A 388 7.72 -11.22 -9.19
C ALA A 388 8.02 -10.51 -7.87
N LEU A 389 8.93 -11.06 -7.06
CA LEU A 389 9.34 -10.45 -5.79
C LEU A 389 10.09 -9.13 -6.01
N ALA A 390 10.95 -9.06 -7.03
CA ALA A 390 11.60 -7.82 -7.44
C ALA A 390 10.58 -6.76 -7.89
N THR A 391 9.51 -7.17 -8.59
CA THR A 391 8.41 -6.27 -8.97
C THR A 391 7.68 -5.74 -7.75
N ALA A 392 7.41 -6.58 -6.75
CA ALA A 392 6.82 -6.15 -5.48
C ALA A 392 7.73 -5.14 -4.75
N ALA A 393 9.04 -5.41 -4.68
CA ALA A 393 10.01 -4.48 -4.09
C ALA A 393 10.03 -3.14 -4.83
N GLY A 394 10.12 -3.16 -6.15
CA GLY A 394 10.13 -1.95 -6.96
C GLY A 394 8.81 -1.17 -6.88
N SER A 395 7.67 -1.85 -6.78
CA SER A 395 6.35 -1.23 -6.57
C SER A 395 6.28 -0.43 -5.27
N ASN A 396 6.78 -0.99 -4.18
CA ASN A 396 6.76 -0.34 -2.85
C ASN A 396 7.80 0.79 -2.77
N LEU A 397 9.05 0.51 -3.10
CA LEU A 397 10.14 1.50 -3.01
C LEU A 397 10.02 2.59 -4.08
N GLY A 398 9.54 2.25 -5.27
CA GLY A 398 9.28 3.22 -6.35
C GLY A 398 8.28 4.30 -5.95
N ALA A 399 7.34 3.99 -5.06
CA ALA A 399 6.39 4.96 -4.49
C ALA A 399 7.08 6.10 -3.72
N ASN A 400 8.33 5.92 -3.31
CA ASN A 400 9.14 6.95 -2.64
C ASN A 400 9.88 7.88 -3.62
N LEU A 401 9.96 7.58 -4.92
CA LEU A 401 10.64 8.45 -5.90
C LEU A 401 9.89 9.76 -6.11
N THR A 402 8.57 9.68 -6.33
CA THR A 402 7.70 10.85 -6.51
C THR A 402 6.35 10.62 -5.84
N PRO A 403 5.61 11.67 -5.50
CA PRO A 403 4.30 11.52 -4.85
C PRO A 403 3.24 10.80 -5.70
N ILE A 404 3.44 10.73 -7.02
CA ILE A 404 2.49 10.06 -7.93
C ILE A 404 2.77 8.56 -8.08
N GLY A 405 3.87 8.07 -7.54
CA GLY A 405 4.23 6.66 -7.59
C GLY A 405 3.24 5.72 -6.89
N ALA A 406 2.46 6.24 -5.94
CA ALA A 406 1.34 5.55 -5.31
C ALA A 406 0.21 6.54 -4.98
N LEU A 407 -1.03 6.03 -4.86
CA LEU A 407 -2.19 6.83 -4.40
C LEU A 407 -1.93 7.42 -3.01
N ALA A 408 -1.29 6.67 -2.12
CA ALA A 408 -0.87 7.11 -0.79
C ALA A 408 -0.09 8.44 -0.82
N GLY A 409 0.79 8.63 -1.79
CA GLY A 409 1.59 9.87 -1.93
C GLY A 409 0.73 11.09 -2.24
N ILE A 410 -0.27 10.94 -3.10
CA ILE A 410 -1.19 12.01 -3.45
C ILE A 410 -2.10 12.32 -2.26
N MET A 411 -2.60 11.30 -1.57
CA MET A 411 -3.41 11.47 -0.35
C MET A 411 -2.61 12.18 0.74
N TRP A 412 -1.36 11.79 0.95
CA TRP A 412 -0.44 12.43 1.89
C TRP A 412 -0.26 13.93 1.60
N MET A 413 0.01 14.30 0.36
CA MET A 413 0.11 15.72 -0.04
C MET A 413 -1.19 16.48 0.18
N THR A 414 -2.33 15.84 -0.07
CA THR A 414 -3.66 16.43 0.14
C THR A 414 -3.92 16.70 1.63
N ILE A 415 -3.57 15.75 2.51
CA ILE A 415 -3.68 15.91 3.96
C ILE A 415 -2.83 17.09 4.43
N LEU A 416 -1.57 17.18 3.98
CA LEU A 416 -0.66 18.26 4.37
C LEU A 416 -1.16 19.63 3.89
N THR A 417 -1.66 19.70 2.66
CA THR A 417 -2.24 20.93 2.12
C THR A 417 -3.45 21.40 2.94
N GLY A 418 -4.30 20.46 3.40
CA GLY A 418 -5.40 20.75 4.30
C GLY A 418 -5.00 21.22 5.71
N LYS A 419 -3.71 21.11 6.05
CA LYS A 419 -3.11 21.61 7.31
C LYS A 419 -2.26 22.88 7.11
N ASP A 420 -2.39 23.54 5.97
CA ASP A 420 -1.56 24.70 5.57
C ASP A 420 -0.05 24.42 5.55
N PHE A 421 0.32 23.15 5.33
CA PHE A 421 1.70 22.73 5.18
C PHE A 421 1.91 22.12 3.80
N ARG A 422 2.83 22.69 3.04
CA ARG A 422 3.07 22.26 1.67
C ARG A 422 4.49 21.73 1.49
N ILE A 423 4.56 20.51 0.99
CA ILE A 423 5.78 19.96 0.39
C ILE A 423 5.52 19.90 -1.11
N THR A 424 6.35 20.60 -1.88
CA THR A 424 6.15 20.62 -3.34
C THR A 424 6.55 19.30 -3.97
N PHE A 425 5.99 18.98 -5.14
CA PHE A 425 6.39 17.81 -5.92
C PHE A 425 7.92 17.73 -6.10
N LYS A 426 8.54 18.86 -6.51
CA LYS A 426 9.99 18.94 -6.72
C LYS A 426 10.79 18.67 -5.45
N GLU A 427 10.30 19.15 -4.34
CA GLU A 427 10.95 18.96 -3.04
C GLU A 427 10.87 17.50 -2.58
N PHE A 428 9.70 16.87 -2.69
CA PHE A 428 9.53 15.45 -2.40
C PHE A 428 10.44 14.60 -3.31
N ALA A 429 10.38 14.85 -4.63
CA ALA A 429 11.18 14.12 -5.61
C ALA A 429 12.68 14.24 -5.35
N LYS A 430 13.15 15.41 -4.86
CA LYS A 430 14.55 15.57 -4.44
C LYS A 430 14.95 14.53 -3.39
N TYR A 431 14.15 14.34 -2.34
CA TYR A 431 14.43 13.32 -1.33
C TYR A 431 14.25 11.92 -1.90
N GLY A 432 13.21 11.72 -2.73
CA GLY A 432 12.97 10.46 -3.43
C GLY A 432 14.18 10.00 -4.24
N PHE A 433 14.71 10.84 -5.10
CA PHE A 433 15.88 10.51 -5.93
C PHE A 433 17.19 10.36 -5.16
N LEU A 434 17.30 10.96 -3.97
CA LEU A 434 18.48 10.80 -3.10
C LEU A 434 18.44 9.48 -2.31
N VAL A 435 17.27 9.05 -1.87
CA VAL A 435 17.12 7.91 -0.93
C VAL A 435 16.73 6.63 -1.64
N THR A 436 15.75 6.69 -2.53
CA THR A 436 15.15 5.48 -3.11
C THR A 436 16.12 4.64 -3.94
N PRO A 437 17.01 5.19 -4.79
CA PRO A 437 17.90 4.34 -5.60
C PRO A 437 18.80 3.44 -4.75
N LEU A 438 19.36 3.98 -3.66
CA LEU A 438 20.24 3.22 -2.77
C LEU A 438 19.45 2.23 -1.90
N SER A 439 18.25 2.61 -1.42
CA SER A 439 17.36 1.70 -0.69
C SER A 439 16.88 0.56 -1.59
N LEU A 440 16.52 0.87 -2.84
CA LEU A 440 16.13 -0.14 -3.82
C LEU A 440 17.31 -1.06 -4.16
N LEU A 441 18.49 -0.53 -4.40
CA LEU A 441 19.67 -1.32 -4.68
C LEU A 441 20.00 -2.26 -3.51
N ALA A 442 19.97 -1.77 -2.27
CA ALA A 442 20.18 -2.60 -1.08
C ALA A 442 19.16 -3.75 -1.01
N CYS A 443 17.88 -3.46 -1.25
CA CYS A 443 16.82 -4.47 -1.32
C CYS A 443 17.11 -5.53 -2.40
N LEU A 444 17.36 -5.10 -3.63
CA LEU A 444 17.52 -6.00 -4.77
C LEU A 444 18.81 -6.82 -4.69
N LEU A 445 19.89 -6.29 -4.12
CA LEU A 445 21.12 -7.04 -3.89
C LEU A 445 20.93 -8.16 -2.88
N VAL A 446 20.20 -7.88 -1.77
CA VAL A 446 19.89 -8.92 -0.79
C VAL A 446 18.97 -9.97 -1.40
N LEU A 447 17.90 -9.57 -2.09
CA LEU A 447 17.00 -10.50 -2.76
C LEU A 447 17.73 -11.37 -3.80
N ALA A 448 18.61 -10.77 -4.61
CA ALA A 448 19.44 -11.52 -5.57
C ALA A 448 20.40 -12.48 -4.86
N GLY A 449 20.97 -12.06 -3.72
CA GLY A 449 21.83 -12.92 -2.90
C GLY A 449 21.11 -14.14 -2.33
N GLU A 450 19.87 -13.97 -1.84
CA GLU A 450 19.02 -15.08 -1.35
C GLU A 450 18.79 -16.13 -2.47
N PHE A 451 18.44 -15.70 -3.69
CA PHE A 451 18.27 -16.61 -4.81
C PHE A 451 19.57 -17.34 -5.21
N LEU A 452 20.71 -16.66 -5.13
CA LEU A 452 21.99 -17.32 -5.40
C LEU A 452 22.34 -18.35 -4.33
N LEU A 453 22.02 -18.07 -3.06
CA LEU A 453 22.21 -19.00 -1.95
C LEU A 453 21.27 -20.21 -2.06
N GLU A 454 20.02 -20.02 -2.47
CA GLU A 454 19.09 -21.14 -2.71
C GLU A 454 19.61 -22.06 -3.80
N MET A 455 20.12 -21.51 -4.91
CA MET A 455 20.72 -22.32 -5.99
C MET A 455 21.94 -23.11 -5.55
N SER A 456 22.69 -22.62 -4.58
CA SER A 456 23.84 -23.32 -3.99
C SER A 456 23.46 -24.37 -2.93
N GLY A 457 22.16 -24.47 -2.59
CA GLY A 457 21.67 -25.37 -1.52
C GLY A 457 21.98 -24.88 -0.10
N ALA A 458 22.34 -23.60 0.06
CA ALA A 458 22.72 -22.99 1.35
C ALA A 458 21.57 -22.19 2.02
N PHE A 459 20.35 -22.18 1.43
CA PHE A 459 19.21 -21.38 1.89
C PHE A 459 17.95 -22.20 2.16
#